data_9ee4cc609923dd7b499d57a0eb300285
#
_entry.id   9ee4cc609923dd7b499d57a0eb300285
#
_cell.length_a   1.000
_cell.length_b   1.000
_cell.length_c   1.000
_cell.angle_alpha   90.00
_cell.angle_beta   90.00
_cell.angle_gamma   90.00
#
_symmetry.space_group_name_H-M   'P 1'
#
loop_
_entity.id
_entity.type
_entity.pdbx_description
1 polymer ?
#
loop_
_entity_poly.entity_id
_entity_poly.type
_entity_poly.pdbx_seq_one_letter_code
_entity_poly.pdbx_strand_id
1 'polypeptide(L)'
;MKSKTNKSSRRLFVKKTALSLASFGLIPEKIIGTPMFIPNLISSNSLISGVQLGVITYSFREMPDQSAEAILEYILSCGVNAIELMGDPAEIYAGRPGNNVNMKKFYQLIYKKDKSDIDRKKLKELRNQLKENSEKAKKWRRNADLNKFEKLGKLYKKAGVSIYAYKPNFILGPKNTNEEITFAMKSGKALGASHVTVELPKEDHSLRLGKLAEKNNIYVGYHGHEQQTPTWWDKALKQSPKNGINIDIGHYTAAGHTDTINFLDKKHEHIKSIHVKDRKNPKNGKDNVVWGTGDTPIKEVLLYMKDKKYKFPATVEYEYKTPSDSNIIKEVKKCVDYCKNVLESRA
;
A
#
# COMPACT_ATOMS: atom_id res chain seq x y z
N MET A 1 -17.58 -53.64 8.97
CA MET A 1 -18.31 -52.48 8.44
C MET A 1 -17.34 -51.38 8.06
N LYS A 2 -17.19 -51.13 6.75
CA LYS A 2 -16.23 -50.15 6.21
C LYS A 2 -16.89 -48.74 6.11
N SER A 3 -16.34 -47.78 6.80
CA SER A 3 -16.75 -46.36 6.71
C SER A 3 -16.27 -45.77 5.36
N LYS A 4 -17.21 -45.33 4.51
CA LYS A 4 -16.94 -44.59 3.30
C LYS A 4 -16.75 -43.12 3.61
N THR A 5 -15.55 -42.60 3.45
CA THR A 5 -15.26 -41.17 3.51
C THR A 5 -15.72 -40.48 2.24
N ASN A 6 -16.47 -39.42 2.42
CA ASN A 6 -17.14 -38.64 1.39
C ASN A 6 -16.14 -37.69 0.69
N LYS A 7 -15.74 -38.01 -0.56
CA LYS A 7 -14.85 -37.20 -1.42
C LYS A 7 -15.62 -36.36 -2.44
N SER A 8 -16.75 -35.71 -2.08
CA SER A 8 -17.60 -35.07 -3.10
C SER A 8 -17.60 -33.53 -3.15
N SER A 9 -16.91 -32.83 -2.25
CA SER A 9 -17.04 -31.38 -2.14
C SER A 9 -16.14 -30.56 -3.11
N ARG A 10 -14.95 -31.05 -3.45
CA ARG A 10 -14.01 -30.30 -4.32
C ARG A 10 -14.28 -30.41 -5.82
N ARG A 11 -14.85 -31.52 -6.28
CA ARG A 11 -15.18 -31.73 -7.70
C ARG A 11 -16.43 -30.96 -8.17
N LEU A 12 -17.34 -30.63 -7.27
CA LEU A 12 -18.58 -29.89 -7.62
C LEU A 12 -18.31 -28.39 -7.78
N PHE A 13 -17.35 -27.83 -7.03
CA PHE A 13 -16.96 -26.43 -7.15
C PHE A 13 -16.25 -26.16 -8.49
N VAL A 14 -15.34 -27.03 -8.90
CA VAL A 14 -14.63 -26.91 -10.19
C VAL A 14 -15.56 -27.13 -11.39
N LYS A 15 -16.59 -27.97 -11.27
CA LYS A 15 -17.56 -28.20 -12.39
C LYS A 15 -18.56 -27.05 -12.56
N LYS A 16 -18.91 -26.28 -11.52
CA LYS A 16 -19.81 -25.14 -11.67
C LYS A 16 -19.14 -23.88 -12.24
N THR A 17 -17.82 -23.74 -12.05
CA THR A 17 -17.03 -22.67 -12.69
C THR A 17 -16.64 -22.99 -14.13
N ALA A 18 -16.59 -24.27 -14.52
CA ALA A 18 -16.22 -24.69 -15.89
C ALA A 18 -17.40 -24.70 -16.88
N LEU A 19 -18.66 -24.64 -16.42
CA LEU A 19 -19.83 -24.68 -17.32
C LEU A 19 -20.27 -23.32 -17.85
N SER A 20 -19.69 -22.20 -17.37
CA SER A 20 -19.91 -20.87 -17.93
C SER A 20 -18.89 -20.43 -18.98
N LEU A 21 -17.94 -21.30 -19.36
CA LEU A 21 -16.86 -21.02 -20.32
C LEU A 21 -16.93 -21.91 -21.62
N ALA A 22 -18.00 -22.67 -21.83
CA ALA A 22 -18.08 -23.65 -22.93
C ALA A 22 -18.86 -23.17 -24.16
N SER A 23 -18.81 -21.87 -24.49
CA SER A 23 -19.45 -21.38 -25.73
C SER A 23 -18.66 -20.31 -26.48
N PHE A 24 -17.31 -20.42 -26.54
CA PHE A 24 -16.55 -19.71 -27.59
C PHE A 24 -15.40 -20.57 -28.06
N GLY A 25 -15.49 -20.90 -29.34
CA GLY A 25 -14.52 -21.72 -30.06
C GLY A 25 -13.23 -20.97 -30.33
N LEU A 26 -12.15 -21.79 -30.47
CA LEU A 26 -10.88 -21.53 -31.15
C LEU A 26 -10.24 -20.14 -30.92
N ILE A 27 -9.36 -20.06 -29.93
CA ILE A 27 -8.47 -18.90 -29.74
C ILE A 27 -7.12 -19.26 -30.38
N PRO A 28 -6.63 -18.49 -31.37
CA PRO A 28 -5.25 -18.60 -31.83
C PRO A 28 -4.31 -17.92 -30.81
N GLU A 29 -3.14 -18.52 -30.60
CA GLU A 29 -2.03 -17.97 -29.81
C GLU A 29 -1.65 -16.55 -30.28
N LYS A 30 -1.40 -15.68 -29.33
CA LYS A 30 -0.99 -14.27 -29.40
C LYS A 30 -2.13 -13.25 -29.39
N ILE A 31 -2.57 -12.91 -28.17
CA ILE A 31 -3.11 -11.57 -27.90
C ILE A 31 -2.50 -11.06 -26.60
N ILE A 32 -1.40 -10.30 -26.73
CA ILE A 32 -0.93 -9.37 -25.73
C ILE A 32 -1.89 -8.17 -25.81
N GLY A 33 -2.65 -7.88 -24.73
CA GLY A 33 -3.34 -6.60 -24.57
C GLY A 33 -4.83 -6.55 -24.87
N THR A 34 -5.63 -7.56 -24.54
CA THR A 34 -7.08 -7.34 -24.41
C THR A 34 -7.40 -6.80 -23.03
N PRO A 35 -8.15 -5.67 -22.90
CA PRO A 35 -8.66 -5.25 -21.62
C PRO A 35 -9.63 -6.32 -21.11
N MET A 36 -9.32 -6.89 -19.96
CA MET A 36 -10.26 -7.79 -19.27
C MET A 36 -11.55 -7.01 -19.01
N PHE A 37 -12.65 -7.51 -19.56
CA PHE A 37 -13.99 -6.97 -19.34
C PHE A 37 -14.31 -7.25 -17.87
N ILE A 38 -14.30 -6.21 -17.04
CA ILE A 38 -14.74 -6.27 -15.63
C ILE A 38 -16.28 -6.16 -15.67
N PRO A 39 -17.04 -7.28 -15.53
CA PRO A 39 -18.50 -7.20 -15.59
C PRO A 39 -18.99 -6.56 -14.28
N ASN A 40 -19.71 -5.44 -14.37
CA ASN A 40 -20.56 -4.84 -13.34
C ASN A 40 -20.02 -4.93 -11.90
N LEU A 41 -18.79 -4.47 -11.66
CA LEU A 41 -18.38 -4.14 -10.31
C LEU A 41 -19.16 -2.90 -9.89
N ILE A 42 -20.08 -3.07 -8.95
CA ILE A 42 -20.78 -1.98 -8.28
C ILE A 42 -19.73 -1.00 -7.82
N SER A 43 -19.82 0.24 -8.28
CA SER A 43 -18.91 1.31 -7.87
C SER A 43 -18.89 1.38 -6.35
N SER A 44 -17.83 0.84 -5.75
CA SER A 44 -17.63 0.91 -4.30
C SER A 44 -17.50 2.38 -3.92
N ASN A 45 -18.30 2.86 -2.98
CA ASN A 45 -18.10 4.17 -2.41
C ASN A 45 -17.49 4.01 -1.02
N SER A 46 -16.27 4.45 -0.84
CA SER A 46 -15.59 4.48 0.46
C SER A 46 -15.40 5.89 1.02
N LEU A 47 -16.13 6.87 0.47
CA LEU A 47 -16.34 8.19 1.09
C LEU A 47 -17.52 8.09 2.03
N ILE A 48 -17.28 7.85 3.32
CA ILE A 48 -18.31 7.59 4.33
C ILE A 48 -18.41 8.79 5.27
N SER A 49 -19.58 9.37 5.37
CA SER A 49 -19.84 10.53 6.24
C SER A 49 -18.79 11.67 6.07
N GLY A 50 -18.29 11.85 4.84
CA GLY A 50 -17.29 12.87 4.51
C GLY A 50 -15.82 12.49 4.76
N VAL A 51 -15.56 11.30 5.31
CA VAL A 51 -14.21 10.73 5.49
C VAL A 51 -13.91 9.74 4.35
N GLN A 52 -12.85 9.98 3.59
CA GLN A 52 -12.40 9.05 2.56
C GLN A 52 -11.63 7.90 3.20
N LEU A 53 -12.17 6.69 3.14
CA LEU A 53 -11.43 5.48 3.47
C LEU A 53 -10.63 5.02 2.26
N GLY A 54 -9.37 4.65 2.50
CA GLY A 54 -8.47 4.08 1.51
C GLY A 54 -7.79 2.82 2.03
N VAL A 55 -7.03 2.18 1.15
CA VAL A 55 -6.14 1.06 1.51
C VAL A 55 -4.77 1.31 0.89
N ILE A 56 -3.69 1.10 1.66
CA ILE A 56 -2.35 0.97 1.08
C ILE A 56 -2.20 -0.42 0.47
N THR A 57 -1.71 -0.50 -0.78
CA THR A 57 -1.62 -1.79 -1.48
C THR A 57 -0.57 -2.73 -0.91
N TYR A 58 0.29 -2.26 0.01
CA TYR A 58 1.14 -3.10 0.87
C TYR A 58 0.35 -4.12 1.70
N SER A 59 -0.91 -3.84 2.01
CA SER A 59 -1.83 -4.77 2.67
C SER A 59 -1.99 -6.09 1.92
N PHE A 60 -1.75 -6.10 0.61
CA PHE A 60 -1.85 -7.29 -0.26
C PHE A 60 -0.49 -7.93 -0.59
N ARG A 61 0.59 -7.57 0.11
CA ARG A 61 1.98 -8.02 -0.17
C ARG A 61 2.19 -9.53 -0.20
N GLU A 62 1.32 -10.30 0.45
CA GLU A 62 1.38 -11.76 0.49
C GLU A 62 0.44 -12.44 -0.53
N MET A 63 -0.33 -11.67 -1.30
CA MET A 63 -1.14 -12.20 -2.38
C MET A 63 -0.25 -12.73 -3.51
N PRO A 64 -0.65 -13.82 -4.18
CA PRO A 64 0.19 -14.47 -5.19
C PRO A 64 0.42 -13.62 -6.44
N ASP A 65 -0.57 -12.87 -6.87
CA ASP A 65 -0.47 -11.96 -8.01
C ASP A 65 -0.31 -10.52 -7.51
N GLN A 66 0.79 -9.89 -7.88
CA GLN A 66 1.16 -8.52 -7.52
C GLN A 66 1.06 -7.58 -8.73
N SER A 67 0.39 -7.99 -9.81
CA SER A 67 0.12 -7.11 -10.95
C SER A 67 -0.80 -5.95 -10.54
N ALA A 68 -0.69 -4.84 -11.23
CA ALA A 68 -1.54 -3.68 -10.97
C ALA A 68 -3.03 -4.00 -11.21
N GLU A 69 -3.31 -4.88 -12.16
CA GLU A 69 -4.65 -5.36 -12.48
C GLU A 69 -5.23 -6.22 -11.35
N ALA A 70 -4.47 -7.20 -10.84
CA ALA A 70 -4.91 -8.04 -9.72
C ALA A 70 -5.13 -7.21 -8.44
N ILE A 71 -4.25 -6.24 -8.17
CA ILE A 71 -4.40 -5.31 -7.05
C ILE A 71 -5.69 -4.51 -7.18
N LEU A 72 -6.05 -4.04 -8.37
CA LEU A 72 -7.32 -3.35 -8.60
C LEU A 72 -8.52 -4.25 -8.23
N GLU A 73 -8.50 -5.53 -8.62
CA GLU A 73 -9.54 -6.49 -8.25
C GLU A 73 -9.62 -6.72 -6.74
N TYR A 74 -8.47 -6.83 -6.05
CA TYR A 74 -8.43 -6.97 -4.58
C TYR A 74 -9.07 -5.78 -3.87
N ILE A 75 -8.75 -4.56 -4.32
CA ILE A 75 -9.29 -3.31 -3.76
C ILE A 75 -10.81 -3.25 -3.93
N LEU A 76 -11.31 -3.52 -5.14
CA LEU A 76 -12.74 -3.53 -5.42
C LEU A 76 -13.46 -4.60 -4.59
N SER A 77 -12.84 -5.78 -4.42
CA SER A 77 -13.37 -6.87 -3.56
C SER A 77 -13.45 -6.49 -2.08
N CYS A 78 -12.60 -5.56 -1.63
CA CYS A 78 -12.65 -5.00 -0.28
C CYS A 78 -13.66 -3.85 -0.12
N GLY A 79 -14.33 -3.43 -1.19
CA GLY A 79 -15.32 -2.35 -1.15
C GLY A 79 -14.72 -0.96 -0.97
N VAL A 80 -13.52 -0.71 -1.52
CA VAL A 80 -12.77 0.56 -1.43
C VAL A 80 -12.57 1.16 -2.81
N ASN A 81 -12.61 2.50 -2.89
CA ASN A 81 -12.41 3.24 -4.14
C ASN A 81 -11.30 4.31 -4.08
N ALA A 82 -10.41 4.22 -3.09
CA ALA A 82 -9.27 5.13 -2.95
C ALA A 82 -8.05 4.37 -2.39
N ILE A 83 -6.86 4.65 -2.92
CA ILE A 83 -5.66 3.89 -2.55
C ILE A 83 -4.39 4.72 -2.42
N GLU A 84 -3.47 4.23 -1.61
CA GLU A 84 -2.04 4.48 -1.68
C GLU A 84 -1.38 3.32 -2.44
N LEU A 85 -0.86 3.60 -3.64
CA LEU A 85 -0.31 2.58 -4.53
C LEU A 85 1.20 2.40 -4.30
N MET A 86 1.62 1.17 -4.06
CA MET A 86 3.04 0.79 -4.00
C MET A 86 3.72 0.90 -5.36
N GLY A 87 5.03 1.12 -5.35
CA GLY A 87 5.82 1.34 -6.56
C GLY A 87 5.94 0.16 -7.50
N ASP A 88 6.09 -1.06 -6.96
CA ASP A 88 6.34 -2.26 -7.78
C ASP A 88 5.22 -2.55 -8.79
N PRO A 89 3.95 -2.61 -8.41
CA PRO A 89 2.86 -2.82 -9.37
C PRO A 89 2.84 -1.78 -10.49
N ALA A 90 3.02 -0.51 -10.14
CA ALA A 90 2.98 0.59 -11.11
C ALA A 90 4.16 0.54 -12.09
N GLU A 91 5.38 0.32 -11.61
CA GLU A 91 6.57 0.24 -12.44
C GLU A 91 6.56 -1.01 -13.33
N ILE A 92 6.10 -2.18 -12.81
CA ILE A 92 5.97 -3.40 -13.59
C ILE A 92 4.96 -3.21 -14.73
N TYR A 93 3.80 -2.63 -14.44
CA TYR A 93 2.81 -2.26 -15.46
C TYR A 93 3.41 -1.32 -16.51
N ALA A 94 4.24 -0.38 -16.11
CA ALA A 94 4.93 0.54 -17.01
C ALA A 94 6.07 -0.12 -17.81
N GLY A 95 6.41 -1.39 -17.53
CA GLY A 95 7.39 -2.19 -18.25
C GLY A 95 8.76 -2.27 -17.60
N ARG A 96 8.87 -2.00 -16.30
CA ARG A 96 10.08 -2.27 -15.54
C ARG A 96 10.39 -3.78 -15.58
N PRO A 97 11.65 -4.18 -15.86
CA PRO A 97 12.04 -5.58 -15.75
C PRO A 97 11.71 -6.17 -14.39
N GLY A 98 11.11 -7.35 -14.39
CA GLY A 98 10.71 -8.06 -13.18
C GLY A 98 11.91 -8.42 -12.29
N ASN A 99 11.62 -8.69 -11.02
CA ASN A 99 12.60 -9.20 -10.06
C ASN A 99 12.44 -10.72 -9.93
N ASN A 100 13.40 -11.47 -10.47
CA ASN A 100 13.41 -12.95 -10.44
C ASN A 100 14.03 -13.50 -9.14
N VAL A 101 14.34 -12.67 -8.16
CA VAL A 101 14.94 -13.10 -6.89
C VAL A 101 13.88 -13.69 -5.98
N ASN A 102 14.15 -14.89 -5.45
CA ASN A 102 13.30 -15.48 -4.43
C ASN A 102 13.44 -14.70 -3.10
N MET A 103 12.59 -13.68 -2.93
CA MET A 103 12.62 -12.80 -1.75
C MET A 103 12.32 -13.54 -0.46
N LYS A 104 11.44 -14.56 -0.48
CA LYS A 104 11.16 -15.40 0.70
C LYS A 104 12.43 -16.10 1.18
N LYS A 105 13.17 -16.72 0.25
CA LYS A 105 14.45 -17.38 0.57
C LYS A 105 15.50 -16.37 1.02
N PHE A 106 15.54 -15.19 0.40
CA PHE A 106 16.46 -14.11 0.77
C PHE A 106 16.25 -13.69 2.24
N TYR A 107 15.01 -13.40 2.65
CA TYR A 107 14.71 -13.02 4.03
C TYR A 107 14.94 -14.18 5.02
N GLN A 108 14.57 -15.42 4.67
CA GLN A 108 14.89 -16.60 5.49
C GLN A 108 16.39 -16.69 5.79
N LEU A 109 17.24 -16.45 4.79
CA LEU A 109 18.70 -16.49 4.95
C LEU A 109 19.24 -15.28 5.72
N ILE A 110 18.67 -14.07 5.54
CA ILE A 110 19.08 -12.90 6.30
C ILE A 110 18.85 -13.10 7.80
N TYR A 111 17.67 -13.58 8.20
CA TYR A 111 17.27 -13.70 9.60
C TYR A 111 17.72 -15.02 10.27
N LYS A 112 18.28 -15.96 9.50
CA LYS A 112 18.84 -17.19 10.06
C LYS A 112 20.01 -16.84 10.98
N LYS A 113 19.98 -17.26 12.26
CA LYS A 113 21.03 -16.98 13.25
C LYS A 113 22.35 -17.65 12.87
N ASP A 114 22.34 -18.96 12.68
CA ASP A 114 23.53 -19.77 12.39
C ASP A 114 23.56 -20.13 10.88
N LYS A 115 24.33 -19.35 10.12
CA LYS A 115 24.45 -19.54 8.67
C LYS A 115 25.63 -20.46 8.36
N SER A 116 25.36 -21.57 7.67
CA SER A 116 26.40 -22.42 7.07
C SER A 116 27.12 -21.68 5.92
N ASP A 117 28.23 -22.24 5.44
CA ASP A 117 28.93 -21.66 4.28
C ASP A 117 28.08 -21.73 3.00
N ILE A 118 27.24 -22.76 2.88
CA ILE A 118 26.25 -22.88 1.80
C ILE A 118 25.24 -21.72 1.88
N ASP A 119 24.73 -21.42 3.09
CA ASP A 119 23.80 -20.30 3.29
C ASP A 119 24.45 -18.96 2.95
N ARG A 120 25.72 -18.75 3.36
CA ARG A 120 26.49 -17.52 3.05
C ARG A 120 26.70 -17.36 1.55
N LYS A 121 27.08 -18.46 0.87
CA LYS A 121 27.25 -18.47 -0.60
C LYS A 121 25.93 -18.12 -1.27
N LYS A 122 24.82 -18.78 -0.88
CA LYS A 122 23.49 -18.52 -1.47
C LYS A 122 23.02 -17.09 -1.22
N LEU A 123 23.24 -16.57 -0.01
CA LEU A 123 22.90 -15.18 0.32
C LEU A 123 23.69 -14.17 -0.52
N LYS A 124 24.98 -14.47 -0.80
CA LYS A 124 25.82 -13.65 -1.69
C LYS A 124 25.30 -13.65 -3.13
N GLU A 125 24.90 -14.83 -3.65
CA GLU A 125 24.29 -14.96 -4.98
C GLU A 125 23.00 -14.13 -5.09
N LEU A 126 22.09 -14.26 -4.11
CA LEU A 126 20.84 -13.49 -4.10
C LEU A 126 21.08 -11.98 -3.99
N ARG A 127 22.07 -11.54 -3.22
CA ARG A 127 22.48 -10.11 -3.17
C ARG A 127 23.00 -9.59 -4.50
N ASN A 128 23.79 -10.40 -5.21
CA ASN A 128 24.29 -10.02 -6.54
C ASN A 128 23.12 -9.90 -7.54
N GLN A 129 22.18 -10.85 -7.54
CA GLN A 129 20.98 -10.78 -8.37
C GLN A 129 20.13 -9.54 -8.07
N LEU A 130 19.95 -9.19 -6.78
CA LEU A 130 19.25 -7.97 -6.37
C LEU A 130 19.96 -6.71 -6.89
N LYS A 131 21.30 -6.67 -6.81
CA LYS A 131 22.10 -5.56 -7.33
C LYS A 131 21.92 -5.43 -8.85
N GLU A 132 22.03 -6.52 -9.60
CA GLU A 132 21.83 -6.53 -11.05
C GLU A 132 20.41 -6.06 -11.43
N ASN A 133 19.38 -6.56 -10.74
CA ASN A 133 17.99 -6.11 -10.96
C ASN A 133 17.81 -4.62 -10.63
N SER A 134 18.46 -4.13 -9.58
CA SER A 134 18.48 -2.70 -9.25
C SER A 134 19.08 -1.86 -10.37
N GLU A 135 20.20 -2.28 -10.95
CA GLU A 135 20.85 -1.56 -12.07
C GLU A 135 19.99 -1.61 -13.36
N LYS A 136 19.36 -2.75 -13.64
CA LYS A 136 18.39 -2.87 -14.75
C LYS A 136 17.21 -1.92 -14.55
N ALA A 137 16.65 -1.86 -13.35
CA ALA A 137 15.56 -0.95 -13.01
C ALA A 137 15.98 0.52 -13.14
N LYS A 138 17.17 0.91 -12.67
CA LYS A 138 17.70 2.28 -12.84
C LYS A 138 17.86 2.64 -14.30
N LYS A 139 18.42 1.72 -15.12
CA LYS A 139 18.57 1.95 -16.58
C LYS A 139 17.20 2.12 -17.24
N TRP A 140 16.21 1.31 -16.85
CA TRP A 140 14.86 1.42 -17.38
C TRP A 140 14.22 2.77 -17.00
N ARG A 141 14.33 3.22 -15.73
CA ARG A 141 13.73 4.48 -15.26
C ARG A 141 14.20 5.72 -16.02
N ARG A 142 15.47 5.71 -16.51
CA ARG A 142 16.00 6.83 -17.31
C ARG A 142 15.27 7.05 -18.62
N ASN A 143 14.64 5.99 -19.17
CA ASN A 143 13.97 6.02 -20.46
C ASN A 143 12.49 5.58 -20.33
N ALA A 144 11.95 5.51 -19.12
CA ALA A 144 10.60 5.03 -18.88
C ALA A 144 9.57 6.03 -19.41
N ASP A 145 8.58 5.51 -20.12
CA ASP A 145 7.47 6.27 -20.65
C ASP A 145 6.43 6.58 -19.56
N LEU A 146 6.34 7.84 -19.14
CA LEU A 146 5.37 8.30 -18.15
C LEU A 146 3.92 8.14 -18.61
N ASN A 147 3.64 8.06 -19.93
CA ASN A 147 2.30 7.80 -20.44
C ASN A 147 1.75 6.43 -19.97
N LYS A 148 2.61 5.48 -19.66
CA LYS A 148 2.20 4.18 -19.12
C LYS A 148 1.64 4.32 -17.70
N PHE A 149 2.23 5.18 -16.86
CA PHE A 149 1.69 5.51 -15.54
C PHE A 149 0.36 6.25 -15.65
N GLU A 150 0.24 7.16 -16.61
CA GLU A 150 -1.02 7.85 -16.89
C GLU A 150 -2.12 6.87 -17.35
N LYS A 151 -1.77 5.89 -18.22
CA LYS A 151 -2.69 4.81 -18.61
C LYS A 151 -3.16 3.98 -17.42
N LEU A 152 -2.25 3.65 -16.50
CA LEU A 152 -2.60 2.95 -15.26
C LEU A 152 -3.54 3.78 -14.39
N GLY A 153 -3.25 5.06 -14.19
CA GLY A 153 -4.14 5.97 -13.46
C GLY A 153 -5.54 6.06 -14.09
N LYS A 154 -5.61 6.12 -15.42
CA LYS A 154 -6.88 6.10 -16.18
C LYS A 154 -7.61 4.76 -16.03
N LEU A 155 -6.90 3.62 -16.00
CA LEU A 155 -7.48 2.29 -15.76
C LEU A 155 -8.17 2.23 -14.40
N TYR A 156 -7.49 2.65 -13.34
CA TYR A 156 -8.05 2.70 -11.98
C TYR A 156 -9.23 3.66 -11.90
N LYS A 157 -9.09 4.86 -12.45
CA LYS A 157 -10.18 5.86 -12.49
C LYS A 157 -11.41 5.34 -13.24
N LYS A 158 -11.24 4.62 -14.35
CA LYS A 158 -12.35 4.00 -15.09
C LYS A 158 -13.08 2.94 -14.26
N ALA A 159 -12.36 2.23 -13.38
CA ALA A 159 -12.94 1.30 -12.42
C ALA A 159 -13.53 1.99 -11.16
N GLY A 160 -13.54 3.33 -11.12
CA GLY A 160 -14.04 4.11 -9.99
C GLY A 160 -13.05 4.23 -8.83
N VAL A 161 -11.78 3.84 -9.00
CA VAL A 161 -10.74 3.89 -7.96
C VAL A 161 -9.81 5.08 -8.17
N SER A 162 -9.61 5.89 -7.13
CA SER A 162 -8.64 6.99 -7.11
C SER A 162 -7.32 6.58 -6.48
N ILE A 163 -6.21 6.91 -7.13
CA ILE A 163 -4.87 6.79 -6.55
C ILE A 163 -4.54 8.15 -5.94
N TYR A 164 -4.72 8.32 -4.61
CA TYR A 164 -4.44 9.59 -3.94
C TYR A 164 -2.98 9.74 -3.52
N ALA A 165 -2.29 8.62 -3.27
CA ALA A 165 -0.88 8.59 -2.91
C ALA A 165 -0.13 7.52 -3.70
N TYR A 166 1.17 7.76 -3.89
CA TYR A 166 2.08 6.84 -4.53
C TYR A 166 3.31 6.61 -3.64
N LYS A 167 3.56 5.37 -3.23
CA LYS A 167 4.75 4.98 -2.45
C LYS A 167 5.77 4.33 -3.39
N PRO A 168 6.62 5.13 -4.07
CA PRO A 168 7.59 4.61 -5.02
C PRO A 168 8.69 3.92 -4.24
N ASN A 169 8.87 2.65 -4.36
CA ASN A 169 9.94 1.85 -3.77
C ASN A 169 11.01 2.69 -3.01
N PHE A 170 12.27 2.38 -3.12
CA PHE A 170 13.37 3.12 -2.47
C PHE A 170 13.90 4.31 -3.29
N ILE A 171 13.16 4.78 -4.32
CA ILE A 171 13.65 5.79 -5.27
C ILE A 171 13.72 7.20 -4.65
N LEU A 172 12.95 7.46 -3.61
CA LEU A 172 13.02 8.72 -2.86
C LEU A 172 14.14 8.73 -1.82
N GLY A 173 14.97 7.70 -1.75
CA GLY A 173 16.05 7.58 -0.77
C GLY A 173 17.25 8.48 -1.05
N PRO A 174 18.11 8.74 -0.05
CA PRO A 174 19.22 9.71 -0.14
C PRO A 174 20.32 9.31 -1.14
N LYS A 175 20.40 8.03 -1.50
CA LYS A 175 21.39 7.54 -2.48
C LYS A 175 20.98 7.73 -3.94
N ASN A 176 19.74 8.14 -4.18
CA ASN A 176 19.24 8.34 -5.54
C ASN A 176 19.59 9.73 -6.06
N THR A 177 19.70 9.84 -7.39
CA THR A 177 19.97 11.13 -8.05
C THR A 177 18.71 12.02 -8.06
N ASN A 178 18.87 13.30 -8.39
CA ASN A 178 17.72 14.22 -8.53
C ASN A 178 16.80 13.78 -9.67
N GLU A 179 17.34 13.20 -10.73
CA GLU A 179 16.61 12.68 -11.88
C GLU A 179 15.76 11.46 -11.48
N GLU A 180 16.31 10.54 -10.69
CA GLU A 180 15.58 9.37 -10.18
C GLU A 180 14.43 9.81 -9.24
N ILE A 181 14.69 10.74 -8.33
CA ILE A 181 13.68 11.30 -7.43
C ILE A 181 12.60 12.04 -8.23
N THR A 182 13.02 12.85 -9.23
CA THR A 182 12.10 13.57 -10.12
C THR A 182 11.24 12.60 -10.93
N PHE A 183 11.81 11.49 -11.40
CA PHE A 183 11.05 10.44 -12.08
C PHE A 183 9.96 9.87 -11.16
N ALA A 184 10.29 9.51 -9.91
CA ALA A 184 9.31 9.01 -8.95
C ALA A 184 8.16 9.99 -8.70
N MET A 185 8.47 11.28 -8.54
CA MET A 185 7.47 12.35 -8.37
C MET A 185 6.58 12.52 -9.59
N LYS A 186 7.18 12.53 -10.80
CA LYS A 186 6.43 12.62 -12.07
C LYS A 186 5.55 11.39 -12.29
N SER A 187 6.03 10.19 -11.94
CA SER A 187 5.23 8.95 -12.01
C SER A 187 4.02 9.02 -11.09
N GLY A 188 4.19 9.48 -9.84
CA GLY A 188 3.08 9.71 -8.92
C GLY A 188 2.05 10.68 -9.49
N LYS A 189 2.51 11.80 -10.07
CA LYS A 189 1.63 12.78 -10.72
C LYS A 189 0.90 12.19 -11.93
N ALA A 190 1.58 11.40 -12.76
CA ALA A 190 0.98 10.74 -13.92
C ALA A 190 -0.09 9.71 -13.51
N LEU A 191 0.09 9.03 -12.38
CA LEU A 191 -0.91 8.16 -11.78
C LEU A 191 -2.15 8.92 -11.25
N GLY A 192 -2.06 10.24 -11.07
CA GLY A 192 -3.10 11.07 -10.47
C GLY A 192 -2.96 11.29 -8.97
N ALA A 193 -1.84 10.87 -8.37
CA ALA A 193 -1.60 11.04 -6.95
C ALA A 193 -1.36 12.50 -6.57
N SER A 194 -1.89 12.93 -5.43
CA SER A 194 -1.66 14.26 -4.85
C SER A 194 -0.29 14.34 -4.14
N HIS A 195 0.20 13.20 -3.67
CA HIS A 195 1.48 13.12 -2.96
C HIS A 195 2.20 11.78 -3.19
N VAL A 196 3.51 11.81 -3.03
CA VAL A 196 4.33 10.62 -2.87
C VAL A 196 4.63 10.41 -1.39
N THR A 197 4.77 9.16 -0.96
CA THR A 197 5.09 8.84 0.44
C THR A 197 6.45 8.18 0.58
N VAL A 198 7.14 8.51 1.64
CA VAL A 198 8.45 7.97 2.01
C VAL A 198 8.66 8.12 3.51
N GLU A 199 9.48 7.26 4.10
CA GLU A 199 9.94 7.42 5.47
C GLU A 199 10.63 8.78 5.66
N LEU A 200 10.37 9.49 6.77
CA LEU A 200 11.05 10.77 7.02
C LEU A 200 12.57 10.58 7.11
N PRO A 201 13.33 11.14 6.16
CA PRO A 201 14.77 11.02 6.15
C PRO A 201 15.44 12.06 7.06
N LYS A 202 16.77 12.08 7.06
CA LYS A 202 17.54 13.18 7.67
C LYS A 202 17.22 14.53 7.01
N GLU A 203 17.49 15.61 7.72
CA GLU A 203 17.11 16.98 7.38
C GLU A 203 17.62 17.49 6.03
N ASP A 204 18.86 17.19 5.70
CA ASP A 204 19.46 17.54 4.41
C ASP A 204 18.69 16.93 3.24
N HIS A 205 18.23 15.69 3.44
CA HIS A 205 17.48 14.99 2.41
C HIS A 205 16.00 15.38 2.37
N SER A 206 15.35 15.66 3.50
CA SER A 206 13.98 16.21 3.49
C SER A 206 13.92 17.60 2.87
N LEU A 207 14.94 18.46 3.07
CA LEU A 207 15.10 19.71 2.35
C LEU A 207 15.21 19.51 0.83
N ARG A 208 16.06 18.54 0.43
CA ARG A 208 16.24 18.18 -0.99
C ARG A 208 14.94 17.68 -1.61
N LEU A 209 14.22 16.78 -0.93
CA LEU A 209 12.94 16.25 -1.38
C LEU A 209 11.90 17.37 -1.51
N GLY A 210 11.81 18.25 -0.54
CA GLY A 210 10.90 19.39 -0.56
C GLY A 210 11.13 20.30 -1.77
N LYS A 211 12.39 20.67 -2.06
CA LYS A 211 12.75 21.46 -3.25
C LYS A 211 12.39 20.78 -4.57
N LEU A 212 12.58 19.47 -4.67
CA LEU A 212 12.20 18.70 -5.85
C LEU A 212 10.68 18.58 -5.96
N ALA A 213 9.98 18.45 -4.85
CA ALA A 213 8.53 18.39 -4.78
C ALA A 213 7.87 19.70 -5.24
N GLU A 214 8.44 20.86 -4.87
CA GLU A 214 8.02 22.17 -5.37
C GLU A 214 8.16 22.26 -6.90
N LYS A 215 9.32 21.89 -7.43
CA LYS A 215 9.58 21.87 -8.89
C LYS A 215 8.63 20.95 -9.66
N ASN A 216 8.22 19.84 -9.07
CA ASN A 216 7.33 18.87 -9.70
C ASN A 216 5.85 19.09 -9.37
N ASN A 217 5.54 20.08 -8.52
CA ASN A 217 4.20 20.39 -8.03
C ASN A 217 3.44 19.15 -7.51
N ILE A 218 4.06 18.44 -6.57
CA ILE A 218 3.49 17.30 -5.86
C ILE A 218 3.92 17.37 -4.40
N TYR A 219 3.13 16.84 -3.46
CA TYR A 219 3.55 16.79 -2.05
C TYR A 219 4.41 15.56 -1.77
N VAL A 220 5.20 15.62 -0.68
CA VAL A 220 5.85 14.49 -0.07
C VAL A 220 5.24 14.27 1.30
N GLY A 221 4.53 13.15 1.49
CA GLY A 221 4.00 12.71 2.77
C GLY A 221 5.06 11.88 3.50
N TYR A 222 5.58 12.38 4.60
CA TYR A 222 6.59 11.68 5.39
C TYR A 222 5.94 10.72 6.36
N HIS A 223 6.19 9.43 6.14
CA HIS A 223 5.74 8.33 6.97
C HIS A 223 6.68 8.10 8.14
N GLY A 224 6.15 7.63 9.26
CA GLY A 224 6.92 7.26 10.45
C GLY A 224 6.42 5.97 11.07
N HIS A 225 7.36 5.25 11.69
CA HIS A 225 7.10 4.11 12.55
C HIS A 225 7.15 4.52 14.04
N GLU A 226 7.66 3.69 14.90
CA GLU A 226 7.70 3.95 16.36
C GLU A 226 8.69 5.06 16.79
N GLN A 227 9.48 5.62 15.88
CA GLN A 227 10.33 6.79 16.14
C GLN A 227 9.59 8.12 16.08
N GLN A 228 8.32 8.15 15.63
CA GLN A 228 7.54 9.38 15.55
C GLN A 228 7.25 9.96 16.96
N THR A 229 7.28 11.29 17.03
CA THR A 229 6.89 12.08 18.20
C THR A 229 6.00 13.24 17.75
N PRO A 230 5.31 13.96 18.64
CA PRO A 230 4.46 15.08 18.26
C PRO A 230 5.17 16.18 17.44
N THR A 231 6.49 16.29 17.54
CA THR A 231 7.31 17.30 16.86
C THR A 231 8.25 16.74 15.80
N TRP A 232 8.19 15.44 15.55
CA TRP A 232 9.16 14.74 14.68
C TRP A 232 9.22 15.29 13.26
N TRP A 233 8.09 15.76 12.71
CA TRP A 233 8.01 16.33 11.37
C TRP A 233 8.32 17.83 11.28
N ASP A 234 8.37 18.56 12.41
CA ASP A 234 8.37 20.02 12.45
C ASP A 234 9.48 20.65 11.61
N LYS A 235 10.66 20.05 11.62
CA LYS A 235 11.80 20.52 10.85
C LYS A 235 11.59 20.37 9.36
N ALA A 236 11.11 19.21 8.91
CA ALA A 236 10.79 18.97 7.51
C ALA A 236 9.66 19.89 7.00
N LEU A 237 8.63 20.13 7.81
CA LEU A 237 7.52 21.00 7.44
C LEU A 237 7.97 22.46 7.24
N LYS A 238 8.96 22.95 8.02
CA LYS A 238 9.54 24.29 7.85
C LYS A 238 10.42 24.41 6.60
N GLN A 239 10.89 23.32 6.03
CA GLN A 239 11.83 23.33 4.91
C GLN A 239 11.16 23.55 3.55
N SER A 240 9.88 23.19 3.40
CA SER A 240 9.14 23.33 2.14
C SER A 240 7.64 23.24 2.38
N PRO A 241 6.83 24.07 1.68
CA PRO A 241 5.37 23.95 1.72
C PRO A 241 4.85 22.66 1.07
N LYS A 242 5.70 21.94 0.34
CA LYS A 242 5.36 20.65 -0.27
C LYS A 242 5.72 19.45 0.62
N ASN A 243 6.38 19.67 1.76
CA ASN A 243 6.54 18.65 2.78
C ASN A 243 5.26 18.52 3.59
N GLY A 244 4.84 17.29 3.83
CA GLY A 244 3.62 16.97 4.56
C GLY A 244 3.79 15.73 5.42
N ILE A 245 2.75 15.38 6.12
CA ILE A 245 2.70 14.27 7.08
C ILE A 245 1.87 13.13 6.48
N ASN A 246 2.41 11.90 6.55
CA ASN A 246 1.68 10.65 6.46
C ASN A 246 1.87 9.95 7.81
N ILE A 247 1.05 10.32 8.80
CA ILE A 247 1.14 9.72 10.14
C ILE A 247 0.54 8.32 10.12
N ASP A 248 1.20 7.39 10.81
CA ASP A 248 0.64 6.09 11.16
C ASP A 248 0.22 6.11 12.63
N ILE A 249 -1.09 6.10 12.88
CA ILE A 249 -1.62 6.20 14.23
C ILE A 249 -1.42 4.93 15.06
N GLY A 250 -1.29 3.76 14.42
CA GLY A 250 -0.95 2.52 15.09
C GLY A 250 0.51 2.50 15.57
N HIS A 251 1.44 2.95 14.73
CA HIS A 251 2.83 3.14 15.14
C HIS A 251 2.99 4.22 16.21
N TYR A 252 2.19 5.30 16.14
CA TYR A 252 2.17 6.36 17.13
C TYR A 252 1.73 5.83 18.50
N THR A 253 0.69 5.00 18.55
CA THR A 253 0.24 4.30 19.75
C THR A 253 1.30 3.32 20.27
N ALA A 254 1.92 2.53 19.38
CA ALA A 254 2.98 1.60 19.75
C ALA A 254 4.28 2.30 20.22
N ALA A 255 4.49 3.56 19.84
CA ALA A 255 5.54 4.41 20.38
C ALA A 255 5.24 4.89 21.82
N GLY A 256 3.99 4.76 22.29
CA GLY A 256 3.55 5.14 23.64
C GLY A 256 2.81 6.47 23.71
N HIS A 257 2.47 7.06 22.57
CA HIS A 257 1.74 8.32 22.54
C HIS A 257 0.24 8.08 22.70
N THR A 258 -0.40 8.94 23.49
CA THR A 258 -1.84 8.90 23.81
C THR A 258 -2.59 10.16 23.35
N ASP A 259 -1.88 11.09 22.73
CA ASP A 259 -2.37 12.42 22.35
C ASP A 259 -2.72 12.54 20.86
N THR A 260 -3.09 11.41 20.21
CA THR A 260 -3.36 11.34 18.76
C THR A 260 -4.35 12.40 18.29
N ILE A 261 -5.45 12.62 19.02
CA ILE A 261 -6.47 13.63 18.67
C ILE A 261 -5.89 15.04 18.71
N ASN A 262 -5.14 15.37 19.77
CA ASN A 262 -4.47 16.67 19.89
C ASN A 262 -3.40 16.87 18.80
N PHE A 263 -2.69 15.80 18.41
CA PHE A 263 -1.77 15.84 17.28
C PHE A 263 -2.50 16.17 15.98
N LEU A 264 -3.58 15.48 15.69
CA LEU A 264 -4.38 15.72 14.48
C LEU A 264 -4.91 17.17 14.45
N ASP A 265 -5.44 17.66 15.56
CA ASP A 265 -5.94 19.04 15.66
C ASP A 265 -4.86 20.06 15.34
N LYS A 266 -3.66 19.90 15.89
CA LYS A 266 -2.54 20.82 15.69
C LYS A 266 -1.87 20.74 14.33
N LYS A 267 -1.93 19.59 13.66
CA LYS A 267 -1.14 19.30 12.45
C LYS A 267 -1.99 19.05 11.19
N HIS A 268 -3.32 19.10 11.27
CA HIS A 268 -4.23 18.70 10.18
C HIS A 268 -3.92 19.36 8.84
N GLU A 269 -3.52 20.61 8.78
CA GLU A 269 -3.19 21.33 7.55
C GLU A 269 -1.98 20.71 6.81
N HIS A 270 -1.08 20.10 7.56
CA HIS A 270 0.12 19.45 7.02
C HIS A 270 -0.11 17.98 6.66
N ILE A 271 -1.18 17.35 7.20
CA ILE A 271 -1.47 15.93 6.95
C ILE A 271 -1.97 15.74 5.51
N LYS A 272 -1.39 14.78 4.80
CA LYS A 272 -1.78 14.40 3.43
C LYS A 272 -2.58 13.10 3.41
N SER A 273 -2.27 12.18 4.31
CA SER A 273 -3.00 10.94 4.57
C SER A 273 -2.62 10.44 5.97
N ILE A 274 -3.47 9.59 6.55
CA ILE A 274 -3.12 8.84 7.76
C ILE A 274 -3.16 7.35 7.46
N HIS A 275 -2.24 6.59 8.06
CA HIS A 275 -2.36 5.13 8.12
C HIS A 275 -3.10 4.75 9.39
N VAL A 276 -4.01 3.83 9.22
CA VAL A 276 -4.84 3.27 10.29
C VAL A 276 -4.54 1.78 10.38
N LYS A 277 -4.07 1.36 11.54
CA LYS A 277 -3.91 -0.05 11.93
C LYS A 277 -4.11 -0.17 13.43
N ASP A 278 -4.52 -1.34 13.89
CA ASP A 278 -4.69 -1.56 15.32
C ASP A 278 -3.45 -2.21 15.93
N ARG A 279 -2.89 -1.56 16.93
CA ARG A 279 -1.68 -2.00 17.61
C ARG A 279 -1.82 -1.90 19.12
N LYS A 280 -1.05 -2.73 19.82
CA LYS A 280 -0.87 -2.61 21.27
C LYS A 280 0.11 -1.48 21.59
N ASN A 281 -0.11 -0.81 22.72
CA ASN A 281 0.83 0.15 23.27
C ASN A 281 2.08 -0.55 23.90
N PRO A 282 3.12 0.19 24.32
CA PRO A 282 4.34 -0.43 24.86
C PRO A 282 4.13 -1.31 26.07
N LYS A 283 3.14 -1.02 26.91
CA LYS A 283 2.84 -1.83 28.11
C LYS A 283 2.22 -3.18 27.74
N ASN A 284 1.55 -3.25 26.58
CA ASN A 284 0.82 -4.41 26.07
C ASN A 284 1.54 -5.14 24.91
N GLY A 285 2.84 -4.88 24.67
CA GLY A 285 3.69 -5.65 23.76
C GLY A 285 3.89 -5.06 22.35
N LYS A 286 3.19 -4.00 21.95
CA LYS A 286 3.33 -3.30 20.67
C LYS A 286 2.89 -4.08 19.41
N ASP A 287 2.28 -5.25 19.55
CA ASP A 287 1.93 -6.11 18.44
C ASP A 287 0.85 -5.49 17.53
N ASN A 288 0.88 -5.82 16.25
CA ASN A 288 -0.25 -5.64 15.36
C ASN A 288 -1.31 -6.68 15.70
N VAL A 289 -2.55 -6.25 15.90
CA VAL A 289 -3.65 -7.10 16.36
C VAL A 289 -4.90 -6.94 15.50
N VAL A 290 -5.82 -7.89 15.62
CA VAL A 290 -7.13 -7.80 14.99
C VAL A 290 -7.82 -6.51 15.46
N TRP A 291 -8.40 -5.77 14.53
CA TRP A 291 -8.98 -4.45 14.81
C TRP A 291 -10.10 -4.50 15.84
N GLY A 292 -10.09 -3.53 16.74
CA GLY A 292 -10.97 -3.46 17.90
C GLY A 292 -10.44 -4.22 19.13
N THR A 293 -9.26 -4.85 19.03
CA THR A 293 -8.63 -5.53 20.18
C THR A 293 -7.33 -4.87 20.64
N GLY A 294 -6.90 -3.83 19.92
CA GLY A 294 -5.69 -3.04 20.23
C GLY A 294 -5.93 -1.86 21.12
N ASP A 295 -4.95 -0.97 21.14
CA ASP A 295 -4.95 0.26 21.94
C ASP A 295 -4.94 1.51 21.02
N THR A 296 -4.96 1.34 19.70
CA THR A 296 -5.01 2.47 18.76
C THR A 296 -6.39 3.12 18.80
N PRO A 297 -6.51 4.45 18.99
CA PRO A 297 -7.79 5.14 19.11
C PRO A 297 -8.48 5.32 17.74
N ILE A 298 -8.72 4.21 17.02
CA ILE A 298 -9.23 4.22 15.63
C ILE A 298 -10.62 4.88 15.58
N LYS A 299 -11.50 4.47 16.49
CA LYS A 299 -12.87 4.99 16.56
C LYS A 299 -12.88 6.49 16.79
N GLU A 300 -12.14 6.95 17.78
CA GLU A 300 -12.03 8.35 18.17
C GLU A 300 -11.45 9.19 17.03
N VAL A 301 -10.41 8.71 16.37
CA VAL A 301 -9.78 9.37 15.22
C VAL A 301 -10.75 9.51 14.06
N LEU A 302 -11.46 8.45 13.68
CA LEU A 302 -12.41 8.49 12.56
C LEU A 302 -13.60 9.42 12.84
N LEU A 303 -14.15 9.39 14.05
CA LEU A 303 -15.22 10.29 14.46
C LEU A 303 -14.74 11.75 14.49
N TYR A 304 -13.52 11.98 14.98
CA TYR A 304 -12.93 13.31 14.98
C TYR A 304 -12.69 13.85 13.56
N MET A 305 -12.21 13.00 12.64
CA MET A 305 -12.08 13.37 11.22
C MET A 305 -13.43 13.73 10.59
N LYS A 306 -14.48 12.96 10.91
CA LYS A 306 -15.87 13.22 10.47
C LYS A 306 -16.36 14.57 10.99
N ASP A 307 -16.24 14.82 12.28
CA ASP A 307 -16.68 16.06 12.96
C ASP A 307 -15.95 17.29 12.41
N LYS A 308 -14.63 17.25 12.34
CA LYS A 308 -13.78 18.33 11.82
C LYS A 308 -13.83 18.45 10.30
N LYS A 309 -14.47 17.53 9.60
CA LYS A 309 -14.58 17.47 8.11
C LYS A 309 -13.21 17.47 7.43
N TYR A 310 -12.23 16.79 8.02
CA TYR A 310 -10.90 16.66 7.43
C TYR A 310 -10.94 15.96 6.07
N LYS A 311 -10.09 16.42 5.14
CA LYS A 311 -10.13 15.98 3.73
C LYS A 311 -9.06 14.96 3.37
N PHE A 312 -8.08 14.74 4.25
CA PHE A 312 -7.08 13.70 4.03
C PHE A 312 -7.68 12.30 4.27
N PRO A 313 -7.30 11.30 3.47
CA PRO A 313 -7.84 9.96 3.60
C PRO A 313 -7.33 9.23 4.84
N ALA A 314 -8.19 8.34 5.38
CA ALA A 314 -7.84 7.33 6.35
C ALA A 314 -7.51 6.02 5.62
N THR A 315 -6.24 5.65 5.60
CA THR A 315 -5.68 4.54 4.85
C THR A 315 -5.58 3.29 5.71
N VAL A 316 -6.39 2.29 5.43
CA VAL A 316 -6.28 0.98 6.07
C VAL A 316 -4.94 0.34 5.70
N GLU A 317 -4.18 -0.07 6.71
CA GLU A 317 -2.97 -0.88 6.56
C GLU A 317 -3.11 -2.19 7.34
N TYR A 318 -3.22 -3.29 6.60
CA TYR A 318 -3.38 -4.62 7.16
C TYR A 318 -2.02 -5.25 7.45
N GLU A 319 -1.72 -5.50 8.73
CA GLU A 319 -0.42 -6.04 9.16
C GLU A 319 -0.49 -7.11 10.25
N TYR A 320 -1.65 -7.42 10.80
CA TYR A 320 -1.73 -8.54 11.75
C TYR A 320 -1.71 -9.89 11.01
N LYS A 321 -1.37 -10.96 11.74
CA LYS A 321 -1.31 -12.31 11.19
C LYS A 321 -2.68 -12.77 10.72
N THR A 322 -2.78 -13.18 9.46
CA THR A 322 -4.02 -13.74 8.90
C THR A 322 -4.45 -14.99 9.69
N PRO A 323 -5.69 -15.03 10.23
CA PRO A 323 -6.22 -16.22 10.88
C PRO A 323 -6.27 -17.41 9.92
N SER A 324 -6.08 -18.63 10.46
CA SER A 324 -5.99 -19.86 9.66
C SER A 324 -7.26 -20.21 8.88
N ASP A 325 -8.41 -19.71 9.32
CA ASP A 325 -9.74 -19.89 8.74
C ASP A 325 -10.16 -18.72 7.84
N SER A 326 -9.25 -17.77 7.56
CA SER A 326 -9.50 -16.57 6.79
C SER A 326 -8.51 -16.39 5.62
N ASN A 327 -8.56 -15.25 4.95
CA ASN A 327 -7.62 -14.83 3.91
C ASN A 327 -7.48 -13.30 3.90
N ILE A 328 -6.44 -12.82 3.22
CA ILE A 328 -6.08 -11.40 3.19
C ILE A 328 -7.24 -10.50 2.74
N ILE A 329 -7.97 -10.89 1.68
CA ILE A 329 -9.09 -10.08 1.16
C ILE A 329 -10.21 -9.95 2.21
N LYS A 330 -10.56 -11.06 2.89
CA LYS A 330 -11.56 -11.03 3.95
C LYS A 330 -11.10 -10.17 5.13
N GLU A 331 -9.84 -10.26 5.52
CA GLU A 331 -9.31 -9.50 6.66
C GLU A 331 -9.19 -8.01 6.33
N VAL A 332 -8.68 -7.62 5.16
CA VAL A 332 -8.68 -6.22 4.73
C VAL A 332 -10.11 -5.68 4.67
N LYS A 333 -11.06 -6.47 4.13
CA LYS A 333 -12.47 -6.08 4.11
C LYS A 333 -13.02 -5.87 5.53
N LYS A 334 -12.71 -6.73 6.50
CA LYS A 334 -13.11 -6.56 7.90
C LYS A 334 -12.60 -5.23 8.48
N CYS A 335 -11.33 -4.86 8.19
CA CYS A 335 -10.77 -3.58 8.62
C CYS A 335 -11.53 -2.39 7.99
N VAL A 336 -11.85 -2.49 6.71
CA VAL A 336 -12.65 -1.47 6.00
C VAL A 336 -14.07 -1.38 6.59
N ASP A 337 -14.72 -2.52 6.80
CA ASP A 337 -16.08 -2.57 7.37
C ASP A 337 -16.09 -2.04 8.82
N TYR A 338 -15.04 -2.29 9.61
CA TYR A 338 -14.87 -1.68 10.93
C TYR A 338 -14.90 -0.15 10.84
N CYS A 339 -14.13 0.44 9.93
CA CYS A 339 -14.13 1.89 9.74
C CYS A 339 -15.49 2.42 9.27
N LYS A 340 -16.15 1.73 8.34
CA LYS A 340 -17.49 2.08 7.86
C LYS A 340 -18.50 2.10 9.00
N ASN A 341 -18.55 1.03 9.78
CA ASN A 341 -19.46 0.91 10.92
C ASN A 341 -19.27 2.05 11.94
N VAL A 342 -18.00 2.41 12.22
CA VAL A 342 -17.68 3.55 13.10
C VAL A 342 -18.23 4.86 12.52
N LEU A 343 -18.03 5.12 11.24
CA LEU A 343 -18.43 6.37 10.59
C LEU A 343 -19.94 6.48 10.36
N GLU A 344 -20.62 5.35 10.21
CA GLU A 344 -22.08 5.25 10.03
C GLU A 344 -22.83 5.18 11.36
N SER A 345 -22.14 4.82 12.46
CA SER A 345 -22.78 4.83 13.78
C SER A 345 -23.31 6.24 14.09
N ARG A 346 -24.57 6.31 14.50
CA ARG A 346 -25.13 7.55 15.07
C ARG A 346 -24.39 7.83 16.37
N ALA A 347 -23.90 9.05 16.50
CA ALA A 347 -23.31 9.54 17.74
C ALA A 347 -24.36 9.54 18.85
#